data_1f20e398059070ab5ea0173829604ac3
#
_entry.id   1f20e398059070ab5ea0173829604ac3
#
_cell.length_a   1.000
_cell.length_b   1.000
_cell.length_c   1.000
_cell.angle_alpha   90.00
_cell.angle_beta   90.00
_cell.angle_gamma   90.00
#
_symmetry.space_group_name_H-M   'P 1'
#
loop_
_entity.id
_entity.type
_entity.pdbx_description
1 polymer ?
#
loop_
_entity_poly.entity_id
_entity_poly.type
_entity_poly.pdbx_seq_one_letter_code
_entity_poly.pdbx_strand_id
1 'polypeptide(L)'
;MKVLVATDGSEHSMKAVQRALEMAEKQGAQVTLMSVAYYVGDFDEMPPYVQEKLEAEARAALKKSKAVFDQKGIKVETALEAGMVPANNIISMAEKGKFDRIIMGSTGLSGLGRVFMGSTAAKVVAHAPCEVTVVR
;
A
#
# COMPACT_ATOMS: atom_id res chain seq x y z
N MET A 1 -7.09 10.71 -13.39
CA MET A 1 -7.12 10.48 -11.93
C MET A 1 -5.88 9.71 -11.51
N LYS A 2 -5.25 10.15 -10.44
CA LYS A 2 -4.08 9.47 -9.87
C LYS A 2 -4.50 8.69 -8.63
N VAL A 3 -4.22 7.40 -8.61
CA VAL A 3 -4.62 6.48 -7.53
C VAL A 3 -3.37 5.88 -6.89
N LEU A 4 -3.31 5.96 -5.57
CA LEU A 4 -2.26 5.34 -4.76
C LEU A 4 -2.82 4.09 -4.09
N VAL A 5 -2.15 2.96 -4.26
CA VAL A 5 -2.54 1.71 -3.61
C VAL A 5 -1.47 1.31 -2.61
N ALA A 6 -1.84 1.16 -1.35
CA ALA A 6 -0.95 0.61 -0.33
C ALA A 6 -1.15 -0.91 -0.29
N THR A 7 -0.07 -1.67 -0.45
CA THR A 7 -0.13 -3.12 -0.49
C THR A 7 0.96 -3.74 0.38
N ASP A 8 0.60 -4.76 1.14
CA ASP A 8 1.52 -5.59 1.90
C ASP A 8 1.49 -7.05 1.41
N GLY A 9 0.82 -7.30 0.29
CA GLY A 9 0.67 -8.64 -0.28
C GLY A 9 -0.39 -9.51 0.38
N SER A 10 -1.06 -9.00 1.41
CA SER A 10 -2.14 -9.70 2.09
C SER A 10 -3.37 -9.85 1.20
N GLU A 11 -4.29 -10.73 1.59
CA GLU A 11 -5.53 -10.95 0.85
C GLU A 11 -6.32 -9.66 0.66
N HIS A 12 -6.52 -8.88 1.72
CA HIS A 12 -7.26 -7.62 1.63
C HIS A 12 -6.56 -6.60 0.75
N SER A 13 -5.23 -6.48 0.86
CA SER A 13 -4.49 -5.54 0.02
C SER A 13 -4.50 -5.96 -1.43
N MET A 14 -4.49 -7.25 -1.72
CA MET A 14 -4.61 -7.73 -3.11
C MET A 14 -5.99 -7.46 -3.71
N LYS A 15 -7.03 -7.45 -2.90
CA LYS A 15 -8.36 -6.97 -3.34
C LYS A 15 -8.32 -5.48 -3.69
N ALA A 16 -7.59 -4.70 -2.92
CA ALA A 16 -7.39 -3.27 -3.21
C ALA A 16 -6.63 -3.09 -4.54
N VAL A 17 -5.60 -3.89 -4.76
CA VAL A 17 -4.85 -3.90 -6.03
C VAL A 17 -5.78 -4.20 -7.21
N GLN A 18 -6.64 -5.21 -7.05
CA GLN A 18 -7.59 -5.58 -8.09
C GLN A 18 -8.59 -4.44 -8.37
N ARG A 19 -9.06 -3.75 -7.33
CA ARG A 19 -9.94 -2.61 -7.49
C ARG A 19 -9.27 -1.50 -8.31
N ALA A 20 -8.00 -1.22 -8.02
CA ALA A 20 -7.24 -0.22 -8.76
C ALA A 20 -7.01 -0.64 -10.23
N LEU A 21 -6.79 -1.93 -10.48
CA LEU A 21 -6.66 -2.43 -11.83
C LEU A 21 -7.94 -2.16 -12.63
N GLU A 22 -9.09 -2.44 -12.05
CA GLU A 22 -10.38 -2.15 -12.69
C GLU A 22 -10.53 -0.67 -13.03
N MET A 23 -10.11 0.22 -12.14
CA MET A 23 -10.14 1.66 -12.40
C MET A 23 -9.20 2.05 -13.53
N ALA A 24 -8.02 1.43 -13.60
CA ALA A 24 -7.09 1.67 -14.70
C ALA A 24 -7.68 1.22 -16.03
N GLU A 25 -8.30 0.04 -16.05
CA GLU A 25 -8.90 -0.51 -17.27
C GLU A 25 -10.11 0.30 -17.75
N LYS A 26 -10.99 0.68 -16.84
CA LYS A 26 -12.28 1.29 -17.20
C LYS A 26 -12.24 2.80 -17.26
N GLN A 27 -11.39 3.46 -16.48
CA GLN A 27 -11.38 4.91 -16.31
C GLN A 27 -10.05 5.54 -16.69
N GLY A 28 -9.06 4.75 -17.08
CA GLY A 28 -7.74 5.25 -17.42
C GLY A 28 -6.97 5.82 -16.22
N ALA A 29 -7.27 5.34 -15.01
CA ALA A 29 -6.59 5.80 -13.82
C ALA A 29 -5.10 5.49 -13.87
N GLN A 30 -4.27 6.44 -13.43
CA GLN A 30 -2.83 6.27 -13.28
C GLN A 30 -2.56 5.73 -11.88
N VAL A 31 -2.08 4.50 -11.79
CA VAL A 31 -1.92 3.80 -10.53
C VAL A 31 -0.46 3.73 -10.10
N THR A 32 -0.21 4.03 -8.84
CA THR A 32 1.06 3.77 -8.18
C THR A 32 0.81 2.79 -7.05
N LEU A 33 1.59 1.71 -7.02
CA LEU A 33 1.58 0.73 -5.95
C LEU A 33 2.70 1.07 -4.97
N MET A 34 2.39 1.12 -3.67
CA MET A 34 3.41 1.36 -2.66
C MET A 34 3.38 0.29 -1.59
N SER A 35 4.54 -0.07 -1.09
CA SER A 35 4.70 -0.93 0.07
C SER A 35 5.68 -0.28 1.03
N VAL A 36 5.42 -0.42 2.33
CA VAL A 36 6.24 0.17 3.38
C VAL A 36 6.86 -0.94 4.21
N ALA A 37 8.19 -1.02 4.21
CA ALA A 37 8.93 -1.91 5.10
C ALA A 37 9.02 -1.25 6.48
N TYR A 38 8.74 -2.01 7.54
CA TYR A 38 8.88 -1.49 8.89
C TYR A 38 10.35 -1.19 9.18
N TYR A 39 10.61 0.00 9.75
CA TYR A 39 11.96 0.45 10.06
C TYR A 39 11.92 1.31 11.32
N VAL A 40 12.74 0.96 12.30
CA VAL A 40 12.75 1.64 13.61
C VAL A 40 13.82 2.73 13.74
N GLY A 41 14.65 2.91 12.72
CA GLY A 41 15.72 3.90 12.75
C GLY A 41 17.01 3.39 13.37
N ASP A 42 18.01 4.26 13.40
CA ASP A 42 19.36 3.88 13.83
C ASP A 42 19.49 3.80 15.35
N PHE A 43 18.49 4.27 16.09
CA PHE A 43 18.50 4.30 17.55
C PHE A 43 18.03 3.01 18.20
N ASP A 44 17.36 2.16 17.44
CA ASP A 44 16.86 0.89 17.93
C ASP A 44 17.70 -0.26 17.38
N GLU A 45 17.78 -1.31 18.18
CA GLU A 45 18.63 -2.46 17.86
C GLU A 45 17.95 -3.48 16.95
N MET A 46 17.46 -3.03 15.80
CA MET A 46 16.97 -3.97 14.81
C MET A 46 18.18 -4.60 14.10
N PRO A 47 18.39 -5.91 14.21
CA PRO A 47 19.50 -6.56 13.52
C PRO A 47 19.38 -6.36 12.00
N PRO A 48 20.50 -6.18 11.29
CA PRO A 48 20.46 -5.98 9.83
C PRO A 48 19.71 -7.07 9.08
N TYR A 49 19.80 -8.33 9.51
CA TYR A 49 19.09 -9.42 8.81
C TYR A 49 17.56 -9.31 8.96
N VAL A 50 17.07 -8.74 10.05
CA VAL A 50 15.64 -8.50 10.24
C VAL A 50 15.17 -7.40 9.29
N GLN A 51 15.94 -6.32 9.19
CA GLN A 51 15.64 -5.22 8.27
C GLN A 51 15.62 -5.70 6.82
N GLU A 52 16.61 -6.51 6.43
CA GLU A 52 16.66 -7.09 5.09
C GLU A 52 15.44 -7.96 4.80
N LYS A 53 15.01 -8.76 5.79
CA LYS A 53 13.83 -9.60 5.64
C LYS A 53 12.57 -8.77 5.43
N LEU A 54 12.39 -7.69 6.21
CA LEU A 54 11.22 -6.83 6.10
C LEU A 54 11.19 -6.10 4.74
N GLU A 55 12.35 -5.65 4.28
CA GLU A 55 12.45 -5.04 2.94
C GLU A 55 12.16 -6.06 1.84
N ALA A 56 12.64 -7.29 1.98
CA ALA A 56 12.38 -8.35 1.01
C ALA A 56 10.88 -8.68 0.95
N GLU A 57 10.20 -8.70 2.09
CA GLU A 57 8.76 -8.92 2.14
C GLU A 57 8.00 -7.79 1.44
N ALA A 58 8.42 -6.54 1.64
CA ALA A 58 7.79 -5.39 0.98
C ALA A 58 8.03 -5.42 -0.54
N ARG A 59 9.23 -5.79 -0.98
CA ARG A 59 9.52 -5.97 -2.41
C ARG A 59 8.68 -7.09 -3.03
N ALA A 60 8.53 -8.19 -2.29
CA ALA A 60 7.70 -9.30 -2.75
C ALA A 60 6.23 -8.89 -2.89
N ALA A 61 5.73 -8.08 -1.96
CA ALA A 61 4.38 -7.53 -2.05
C ALA A 61 4.19 -6.67 -3.30
N LEU A 62 5.17 -5.81 -3.60
CA LEU A 62 5.14 -4.98 -4.80
C LEU A 62 5.20 -5.83 -6.07
N LYS A 63 6.07 -6.84 -6.10
CA LYS A 63 6.20 -7.72 -7.25
C LYS A 63 4.91 -8.48 -7.52
N LYS A 64 4.30 -9.03 -6.48
CA LYS A 64 3.03 -9.72 -6.55
C LYS A 64 1.92 -8.82 -7.08
N SER A 65 1.85 -7.60 -6.56
CA SER A 65 0.84 -6.63 -6.95
C SER A 65 1.05 -6.12 -8.37
N LYS A 66 2.29 -5.85 -8.76
CA LYS A 66 2.62 -5.40 -10.09
C LYS A 66 2.29 -6.45 -11.15
N ALA A 67 2.48 -7.74 -10.82
CA ALA A 67 2.17 -8.82 -11.74
C ALA A 67 0.71 -8.82 -12.21
N VAL A 68 -0.21 -8.37 -11.35
CA VAL A 68 -1.63 -8.25 -11.69
C VAL A 68 -1.83 -7.27 -12.85
N PHE A 69 -1.09 -6.15 -12.84
CA PHE A 69 -1.13 -5.15 -13.91
C PHE A 69 -0.40 -5.63 -15.15
N ASP A 70 0.77 -6.26 -14.99
CA ASP A 70 1.57 -6.75 -16.10
C ASP A 70 0.81 -7.79 -16.94
N GLN A 71 0.02 -8.65 -16.29
CA GLN A 71 -0.80 -9.65 -16.97
C GLN A 71 -1.86 -9.02 -17.88
N LYS A 72 -2.27 -7.80 -17.58
CA LYS A 72 -3.25 -7.06 -18.38
C LYS A 72 -2.61 -6.06 -19.34
N GLY A 73 -1.27 -6.01 -19.37
CA GLY A 73 -0.56 -5.06 -20.21
C GLY A 73 -0.74 -3.60 -19.80
N ILE A 74 -1.08 -3.36 -18.53
CA ILE A 74 -1.30 -2.01 -18.01
C ILE A 74 -0.09 -1.57 -17.23
N LYS A 75 0.43 -0.39 -17.57
CA LYS A 75 1.57 0.20 -16.89
C LYS A 75 1.19 0.67 -15.50
N VAL A 76 2.03 0.39 -14.50
CA VAL A 76 1.86 0.85 -13.13
C VAL A 76 3.22 1.25 -12.56
N GLU A 77 3.23 2.31 -11.75
CA GLU A 77 4.42 2.72 -11.01
C GLU A 77 4.47 1.99 -9.67
N THR A 78 5.69 1.80 -9.16
CA THR A 78 5.88 1.17 -7.85
C THR A 78 6.77 2.04 -6.98
N ALA A 79 6.52 2.03 -5.67
CA ALA A 79 7.33 2.73 -4.68
C ALA A 79 7.54 1.84 -3.46
N LEU A 80 8.80 1.67 -3.07
CA LEU A 80 9.18 0.99 -1.85
C LEU A 80 9.67 2.02 -0.86
N GLU A 81 9.06 2.05 0.32
CA GLU A 81 9.47 2.96 1.39
C GLU A 81 9.73 2.21 2.68
N ALA A 82 10.31 2.88 3.64
CA ALA A 82 10.54 2.34 4.97
C ALA A 82 10.08 3.34 6.02
N GLY A 83 9.49 2.87 7.11
CA GLY A 83 9.04 3.74 8.18
C GLY A 83 8.50 2.99 9.38
N MET A 84 8.46 3.68 10.52
CA MET A 84 7.93 3.14 11.77
C MET A 84 6.41 3.07 11.79
N VAL A 85 5.77 4.00 11.10
CA VAL A 85 4.31 4.11 11.04
C VAL A 85 3.92 4.17 9.57
N PRO A 86 3.60 3.03 8.96
CA PRO A 86 3.31 2.97 7.52
C PRO A 86 2.24 3.96 7.06
N ALA A 87 1.24 4.25 7.89
CA ALA A 87 0.20 5.22 7.56
C ALA A 87 0.79 6.59 7.25
N ASN A 88 1.85 7.01 7.96
CA ASN A 88 2.49 8.30 7.72
C ASN A 88 3.15 8.35 6.34
N ASN A 89 3.77 7.24 5.91
CA ASN A 89 4.36 7.15 4.58
C ASN A 89 3.28 7.26 3.49
N ILE A 90 2.16 6.59 3.69
CA ILE A 90 1.05 6.59 2.74
C ILE A 90 0.46 7.99 2.61
N ILE A 91 0.18 8.64 3.73
CA ILE A 91 -0.40 9.99 3.77
C ILE A 91 0.56 10.98 3.10
N SER A 92 1.85 10.93 3.46
CA SER A 92 2.86 11.81 2.89
C SER A 92 2.99 11.64 1.37
N MET A 93 2.99 10.40 0.89
CA MET A 93 3.08 10.14 -0.54
C MET A 93 1.84 10.66 -1.27
N ALA A 94 0.66 10.46 -0.71
CA ALA A 94 -0.58 10.95 -1.31
C ALA A 94 -0.57 12.47 -1.43
N GLU A 95 -0.06 13.16 -0.40
CA GLU A 95 0.03 14.62 -0.40
C GLU A 95 1.06 15.13 -1.40
N LYS A 96 2.30 14.63 -1.32
CA LYS A 96 3.40 15.08 -2.18
C LYS A 96 3.17 14.74 -3.65
N GLY A 97 2.61 13.56 -3.91
CA GLY A 97 2.31 13.11 -5.27
C GLY A 97 0.99 13.64 -5.81
N LYS A 98 0.22 14.36 -5.02
CA LYS A 98 -1.09 14.90 -5.40
C LYS A 98 -2.02 13.83 -5.95
N PHE A 99 -2.11 12.73 -5.22
CA PHE A 99 -3.02 11.65 -5.58
C PHE A 99 -4.46 12.04 -5.28
N ASP A 100 -5.36 11.57 -6.13
CA ASP A 100 -6.79 11.86 -6.01
C ASP A 100 -7.50 10.88 -5.09
N ARG A 101 -6.94 9.68 -4.95
CA ARG A 101 -7.54 8.61 -4.15
C ARG A 101 -6.48 7.65 -3.63
N ILE A 102 -6.68 7.16 -2.41
CA ILE A 102 -5.93 6.05 -1.85
C ILE A 102 -6.86 4.84 -1.81
N ILE A 103 -6.37 3.69 -2.24
CA ILE A 103 -7.10 2.41 -2.10
C ILE A 103 -6.23 1.47 -1.27
N MET A 104 -6.81 0.87 -0.25
CA MET A 104 -6.09 -0.05 0.62
C MET A 104 -7.04 -1.08 1.23
N GLY A 105 -6.47 -2.18 1.73
CA GLY A 105 -7.25 -3.18 2.44
C GLY A 105 -7.63 -2.71 3.84
N SER A 106 -8.69 -3.26 4.38
CA SER A 106 -9.15 -2.92 5.74
C SER A 106 -8.21 -3.46 6.81
N THR A 107 -7.54 -4.58 6.54
CA THR A 107 -6.56 -5.19 7.44
C THR A 107 -5.36 -5.65 6.63
N GLY A 108 -4.21 -5.82 7.32
CA GLY A 108 -3.01 -6.34 6.70
C GLY A 108 -2.77 -7.80 7.05
N LEU A 109 -1.49 -8.18 7.12
CA LEU A 109 -1.07 -9.56 7.35
C LEU A 109 -1.53 -10.14 8.69
N SER A 110 -1.78 -9.28 9.69
CA SER A 110 -2.23 -9.72 11.01
C SER A 110 -3.74 -9.99 11.10
N GLY A 111 -4.49 -9.67 10.08
CA GLY A 111 -5.93 -9.82 9.91
C GLY A 111 -6.75 -10.28 11.10
N LEU A 112 -7.41 -9.35 11.81
CA LEU A 112 -8.16 -9.66 13.03
C LEU A 112 -9.67 -9.84 12.82
N GLY A 113 -10.10 -10.08 11.59
CA GLY A 113 -11.50 -10.33 11.31
C GLY A 113 -12.18 -9.24 10.49
N ARG A 114 -13.44 -9.51 10.12
CA ARG A 114 -14.16 -8.72 9.12
C ARG A 114 -14.66 -7.36 9.59
N VAL A 115 -14.95 -7.24 10.88
CA VAL A 115 -15.54 -6.02 11.43
C VAL A 115 -14.50 -5.05 11.94
N PHE A 116 -13.24 -5.39 11.83
CA PHE A 116 -12.15 -4.62 12.40
C PHE A 116 -11.36 -3.90 11.30
N MET A 117 -11.25 -2.59 11.42
CA MET A 117 -10.36 -1.81 10.57
C MET A 117 -8.99 -1.76 11.25
N GLY A 118 -7.94 -2.21 10.55
CA GLY A 118 -6.59 -2.18 11.07
C GLY A 118 -6.12 -0.76 11.37
N SER A 119 -5.10 -0.63 12.22
CA SER A 119 -4.58 0.67 12.65
C SER A 119 -4.08 1.53 11.49
N THR A 120 -3.45 0.93 10.49
CA THR A 120 -2.96 1.66 9.32
C THR A 120 -4.12 2.25 8.52
N ALA A 121 -5.13 1.44 8.21
CA ALA A 121 -6.32 1.91 7.48
C ALA A 121 -7.05 3.00 8.25
N ALA A 122 -7.25 2.82 9.56
CA ALA A 122 -7.93 3.79 10.40
C ALA A 122 -7.21 5.15 10.38
N LYS A 123 -5.89 5.14 10.50
CA LYS A 123 -5.10 6.38 10.50
C LYS A 123 -5.11 7.06 9.13
N VAL A 124 -5.01 6.30 8.05
CA VAL A 124 -5.08 6.85 6.70
C VAL A 124 -6.46 7.50 6.47
N VAL A 125 -7.53 6.82 6.83
CA VAL A 125 -8.89 7.37 6.70
C VAL A 125 -9.02 8.69 7.46
N ALA A 126 -8.49 8.75 8.67
CA ALA A 126 -8.61 9.94 9.52
C ALA A 126 -7.79 11.15 9.00
N HIS A 127 -6.69 10.93 8.31
CA HIS A 127 -5.72 11.98 7.99
C HIS A 127 -5.35 12.14 6.51
N ALA A 128 -5.93 11.35 5.61
CA ALA A 128 -5.58 11.43 4.19
C ALA A 128 -5.97 12.79 3.59
N PRO A 129 -5.17 13.32 2.65
CA PRO A 129 -5.49 14.58 1.96
C PRO A 129 -6.49 14.40 0.82
N CYS A 130 -6.98 13.19 0.59
CA CYS A 130 -7.84 12.85 -0.53
C CYS A 130 -8.83 11.75 -0.14
N GLU A 131 -9.64 11.32 -1.09
CA GLU A 131 -10.57 10.21 -0.89
C GLU A 131 -9.82 8.91 -0.57
N VAL A 132 -10.41 8.09 0.29
CA VAL A 132 -9.87 6.80 0.67
C VAL A 132 -10.93 5.72 0.46
N THR A 133 -10.58 4.70 -0.29
CA THR A 133 -11.39 3.50 -0.44
C THR A 133 -10.75 2.38 0.35
N VAL A 134 -11.48 1.84 1.31
CA VAL A 134 -11.03 0.72 2.14
C VAL A 134 -11.76 -0.53 1.66
N VAL A 135 -11.00 -1.55 1.27
CA VAL A 135 -11.55 -2.79 0.70
C VAL A 135 -11.46 -3.91 1.74
N ARG A 136 -12.55 -4.58 1.97
CA ARG A 136 -12.63 -5.73 2.88
C ARG A 136 -12.35 -7.05 2.17
#